data_da9e3a21b8e4da1f258a00083fd2bbb1
#
_entry.id   da9e3a21b8e4da1f258a00083fd2bbb1
#
_cell.length_a   1.000
_cell.length_b   1.000
_cell.length_c   1.000
_cell.angle_alpha   90.00
_cell.angle_beta   90.00
_cell.angle_gamma   90.00
#
_symmetry.space_group_name_H-M   'P 1'
#
loop_
_entity.id
_entity.type
_entity.pdbx_description
1 polymer ?
#
loop_
_entity_poly.entity_id
_entity_poly.type
_entity_poly.pdbx_seq_one_letter_code
_entity_poly.pdbx_strand_id
1 'polypeptide(L)'
;GAIAIIAVMLVALTGVTNDSPKDAIADALSSYSSPLIWLIGIAVMISRGLIKTGLGRRIAYYFISIFGKKTIGVAYSLSAAELMIAPITPSNTARGGGIIHPIMRSIAQSFHSTPEEVTQNKIGRYLAMVNYHANPITSGMFITATAPNPLVVDLVNKATGSEIQLSWTTWAVAMFIPGMLCLLL
;
A
#
# COMPACT_ATOMS: atom_id res chain seq x y z
N GLY A 1 14.29 -1.12 12.28
CA GLY A 1 15.41 -2.00 11.93
C GLY A 1 16.19 -2.40 13.17
N ALA A 2 16.98 -1.50 13.80
CA ALA A 2 17.85 -1.82 14.94
C ALA A 2 17.10 -2.43 16.14
N ILE A 3 15.93 -1.89 16.49
CA ILE A 3 15.12 -2.42 17.61
C ILE A 3 14.69 -3.86 17.35
N ALA A 4 14.31 -4.20 16.11
CA ALA A 4 13.92 -5.57 15.77
C ALA A 4 15.10 -6.55 15.88
N ILE A 5 16.29 -6.14 15.47
CA ILE A 5 17.51 -6.95 15.64
C ILE A 5 17.82 -7.17 17.12
N ILE A 6 17.76 -6.10 17.94
CA ILE A 6 17.97 -6.21 19.37
C ILE A 6 16.92 -7.15 20.02
N ALA A 7 15.65 -7.06 19.61
CA ALA A 7 14.60 -7.95 20.11
C ALA A 7 14.89 -9.42 19.78
N VAL A 8 15.31 -9.72 18.54
CA VAL A 8 15.71 -11.08 18.13
C VAL A 8 16.91 -11.57 18.96
N MET A 9 17.91 -10.71 19.18
CA MET A 9 19.06 -11.03 20.02
C MET A 9 18.65 -11.33 21.48
N LEU A 10 17.74 -10.53 22.04
CA LEU A 10 17.24 -10.74 23.41
C LEU A 10 16.46 -12.05 23.51
N VAL A 11 15.59 -12.38 22.56
CA VAL A 11 14.87 -13.65 22.51
C VAL A 11 15.86 -14.83 22.46
N ALA A 12 16.89 -14.72 21.63
CA ALA A 12 17.91 -15.77 21.52
C ALA A 12 18.74 -15.93 22.82
N LEU A 13 19.10 -14.81 23.48
CA LEU A 13 19.92 -14.83 24.70
C LEU A 13 19.16 -15.26 25.94
N THR A 14 17.88 -14.92 26.03
CA THR A 14 17.05 -15.24 27.22
C THR A 14 16.49 -16.66 27.18
N GLY A 15 16.55 -17.36 26.05
CA GLY A 15 16.00 -18.70 25.90
C GLY A 15 14.49 -18.81 26.11
N VAL A 16 13.74 -17.69 25.90
CA VAL A 16 12.28 -17.64 26.12
C VAL A 16 11.51 -18.64 25.23
N THR A 17 12.06 -18.96 24.06
CA THR A 17 11.42 -19.87 23.11
C THR A 17 11.89 -21.32 23.26
N ASN A 18 13.12 -21.53 23.75
CA ASN A 18 13.69 -22.87 23.90
C ASN A 18 14.84 -22.85 24.94
N ASP A 19 14.94 -23.90 25.74
CA ASP A 19 15.99 -24.04 26.77
C ASP A 19 17.39 -24.26 26.17
N SER A 20 17.46 -24.79 24.94
CA SER A 20 18.73 -24.94 24.21
C SER A 20 19.11 -23.63 23.52
N PRO A 21 20.30 -23.04 23.80
CA PRO A 21 20.73 -21.79 23.15
C PRO A 21 20.75 -21.89 21.59
N LYS A 22 21.12 -23.04 21.07
CA LYS A 22 21.15 -23.29 19.63
C LYS A 22 19.75 -23.23 19.01
N ASP A 23 18.77 -23.84 19.66
CA ASP A 23 17.41 -23.90 19.18
C ASP A 23 16.69 -22.56 19.42
N ALA A 24 16.96 -21.87 20.52
CA ALA A 24 16.48 -20.51 20.77
C ALA A 24 16.95 -19.51 19.70
N ILE A 25 18.21 -19.61 19.24
CA ILE A 25 18.72 -18.80 18.12
C ILE A 25 18.02 -19.19 16.81
N ALA A 26 17.84 -20.50 16.53
CA ALA A 26 17.15 -20.97 15.33
C ALA A 26 15.69 -20.47 15.29
N ASP A 27 14.98 -20.55 16.41
CA ASP A 27 13.61 -20.06 16.56
C ASP A 27 13.54 -18.54 16.36
N ALA A 28 14.44 -17.79 16.98
CA ALA A 28 14.48 -16.32 16.86
C ALA A 28 14.75 -15.88 15.41
N LEU A 29 15.52 -16.65 14.65
CA LEU A 29 15.85 -16.38 13.24
C LEU A 29 14.86 -17.01 12.25
N SER A 30 13.97 -17.90 12.70
CA SER A 30 13.04 -18.64 11.83
C SER A 30 12.19 -17.74 10.92
N SER A 31 11.78 -16.58 11.44
CA SER A 31 11.01 -15.59 10.67
C SER A 31 11.77 -15.04 9.45
N TYR A 32 13.10 -15.00 9.49
CA TYR A 32 13.92 -14.53 8.37
C TYR A 32 13.98 -15.54 7.20
N SER A 33 13.65 -16.81 7.44
CA SER A 33 13.52 -17.83 6.39
C SER A 33 12.14 -17.82 5.71
N SER A 34 11.18 -17.03 6.24
CA SER A 34 9.84 -16.94 5.67
C SER A 34 9.84 -16.27 4.29
N PRO A 35 9.31 -16.94 3.24
CA PRO A 35 9.15 -16.33 1.91
C PRO A 35 8.35 -15.02 1.94
N LEU A 36 7.40 -14.89 2.88
CA LEU A 36 6.58 -13.70 3.06
C LEU A 36 7.41 -12.45 3.40
N ILE A 37 8.38 -12.57 4.30
CA ILE A 37 9.27 -11.47 4.70
C ILE A 37 10.09 -10.99 3.49
N TRP A 38 10.62 -11.91 2.70
CA TRP A 38 11.40 -11.59 1.50
C TRP A 38 10.54 -10.99 0.39
N LEU A 39 9.31 -11.50 0.19
CA LEU A 39 8.35 -10.93 -0.73
C LEU A 39 8.06 -9.46 -0.39
N ILE A 40 7.75 -9.16 0.86
CA ILE A 40 7.50 -7.79 1.33
C ILE A 40 8.75 -6.92 1.15
N GLY A 41 9.94 -7.43 1.53
CA GLY A 41 11.21 -6.70 1.42
C GLY A 41 11.53 -6.31 -0.02
N ILE A 42 11.45 -7.25 -0.96
CA ILE A 42 11.68 -7.02 -2.40
C ILE A 42 10.65 -6.03 -2.96
N ALA A 43 9.39 -6.20 -2.61
CA ALA A 43 8.32 -5.33 -3.06
C ALA A 43 8.52 -3.88 -2.56
N VAL A 44 8.99 -3.67 -1.33
CA VAL A 44 9.36 -2.34 -0.82
C VAL A 44 10.53 -1.74 -1.61
N MET A 45 11.52 -2.54 -2.00
CA MET A 45 12.64 -2.07 -2.85
C MET A 45 12.14 -1.63 -4.23
N ILE A 46 11.25 -2.37 -4.88
CA ILE A 46 10.61 -2.00 -6.15
C ILE A 46 9.83 -0.69 -6.00
N SER A 47 9.06 -0.55 -4.92
CA SER A 47 8.31 0.66 -4.61
C SER A 47 9.22 1.90 -4.49
N ARG A 48 10.38 1.75 -3.87
CA ARG A 48 11.40 2.84 -3.81
C ARG A 48 11.90 3.23 -5.19
N GLY A 49 12.06 2.28 -6.11
CA GLY A 49 12.38 2.53 -7.51
C GLY A 49 11.31 3.39 -8.20
N LEU A 50 10.03 3.04 -8.04
CA LEU A 50 8.90 3.81 -8.56
C LEU A 50 8.87 5.26 -8.07
N ILE A 51 9.11 5.48 -6.77
CA ILE A 51 9.17 6.82 -6.18
C ILE A 51 10.35 7.60 -6.73
N LYS A 52 11.56 7.00 -6.74
CA LYS A 52 12.78 7.68 -7.21
C LYS A 52 12.74 8.04 -8.70
N THR A 53 12.19 7.18 -9.54
CA THR A 53 12.08 7.43 -11.00
C THR A 53 10.96 8.41 -11.34
N GLY A 54 10.06 8.70 -10.39
CA GLY A 54 8.89 9.53 -10.60
C GLY A 54 7.85 8.90 -11.53
N LEU A 55 7.92 7.58 -11.77
CA LEU A 55 6.99 6.89 -12.67
C LEU A 55 5.55 7.04 -12.19
N GLY A 56 5.30 6.91 -10.89
CA GLY A 56 3.96 7.11 -10.32
C GLY A 56 3.39 8.50 -10.62
N ARG A 57 4.23 9.56 -10.54
CA ARG A 57 3.81 10.92 -10.90
C ARG A 57 3.49 11.04 -12.40
N ARG A 58 4.25 10.40 -13.26
CA ARG A 58 3.99 10.41 -14.72
C ARG A 58 2.66 9.74 -15.04
N ILE A 59 2.36 8.60 -14.40
CA ILE A 59 1.07 7.91 -14.54
C ILE A 59 -0.07 8.83 -14.10
N ALA A 60 0.04 9.48 -12.95
CA ALA A 60 -1.00 10.39 -12.45
C ALA A 60 -1.22 11.59 -13.39
N TYR A 61 -0.15 12.23 -13.88
CA TYR A 61 -0.27 13.33 -14.83
C TYR A 61 -0.85 12.88 -16.18
N TYR A 62 -0.57 11.66 -16.62
CA TYR A 62 -1.18 11.10 -17.82
C TYR A 62 -2.70 11.02 -17.68
N PHE A 63 -3.21 10.45 -16.59
CA PHE A 63 -4.65 10.40 -16.34
C PHE A 63 -5.28 11.79 -16.19
N ILE A 64 -4.61 12.71 -15.50
CA ILE A 64 -5.07 14.10 -15.34
C ILE A 64 -5.14 14.80 -16.71
N SER A 65 -4.21 14.55 -17.60
CA SER A 65 -4.23 15.14 -18.95
C SER A 65 -5.44 14.71 -19.78
N ILE A 66 -5.94 13.49 -19.56
CA ILE A 66 -7.10 12.94 -20.28
C ILE A 66 -8.42 13.40 -19.63
N PHE A 67 -8.55 13.25 -18.32
CA PHE A 67 -9.80 13.40 -17.59
C PHE A 67 -9.88 14.67 -16.74
N GLY A 68 -8.77 15.39 -16.53
CA GLY A 68 -8.63 16.48 -15.58
C GLY A 68 -9.32 17.81 -15.94
N LYS A 69 -10.16 17.86 -16.98
CA LYS A 69 -10.86 19.07 -17.42
C LYS A 69 -11.93 19.58 -16.43
N LYS A 70 -12.43 18.71 -15.58
CA LYS A 70 -13.44 19.00 -14.55
C LYS A 70 -12.97 18.53 -13.18
N THR A 71 -13.43 19.13 -12.11
CA THR A 71 -13.06 18.76 -10.73
C THR A 71 -13.26 17.26 -10.45
N ILE A 72 -14.41 16.72 -10.85
CA ILE A 72 -14.71 15.30 -10.71
C ILE A 72 -13.75 14.42 -11.56
N GLY A 73 -13.38 14.90 -12.74
CA GLY A 73 -12.40 14.23 -13.60
C GLY A 73 -11.00 14.19 -12.98
N VAL A 74 -10.58 15.22 -12.27
CA VAL A 74 -9.33 15.21 -11.50
C VAL A 74 -9.37 14.14 -10.40
N ALA A 75 -10.48 14.03 -9.68
CA ALA A 75 -10.66 13.02 -8.64
C ALA A 75 -10.53 11.60 -9.21
N TYR A 76 -11.27 11.28 -10.27
CA TYR A 76 -11.19 9.99 -10.95
C TYR A 76 -9.82 9.72 -11.58
N SER A 77 -9.14 10.76 -12.06
CA SER A 77 -7.76 10.63 -12.56
C SER A 77 -6.79 10.18 -11.47
N LEU A 78 -6.90 10.78 -10.29
CA LEU A 78 -6.08 10.40 -9.14
C LEU A 78 -6.41 8.99 -8.66
N SER A 79 -7.69 8.63 -8.58
CA SER A 79 -8.13 7.27 -8.21
C SER A 79 -7.68 6.22 -9.24
N ALA A 80 -7.74 6.52 -10.54
CA ALA A 80 -7.26 5.64 -11.59
C ALA A 80 -5.73 5.47 -11.54
N ALA A 81 -4.99 6.55 -11.28
CA ALA A 81 -3.54 6.47 -11.07
C ALA A 81 -3.19 5.62 -9.85
N GLU A 82 -3.91 5.80 -8.75
CA GLU A 82 -3.79 5.02 -7.53
C GLU A 82 -4.02 3.52 -7.83
N LEU A 83 -5.10 3.20 -8.53
CA LEU A 83 -5.46 1.84 -8.94
C LEU A 83 -4.37 1.19 -9.80
N MET A 84 -3.82 1.94 -10.76
CA MET A 84 -2.77 1.45 -11.67
C MET A 84 -1.45 1.16 -10.95
N ILE A 85 -1.12 1.93 -9.91
CA ILE A 85 0.11 1.80 -9.15
C ILE A 85 -0.03 0.76 -8.03
N ALA A 86 -1.25 0.51 -7.55
CA ALA A 86 -1.55 -0.36 -6.41
C ALA A 86 -0.93 -1.77 -6.51
N PRO A 87 -1.02 -2.51 -7.62
CA PRO A 87 -0.46 -3.87 -7.71
C PRO A 87 1.06 -3.92 -7.53
N ILE A 88 1.77 -2.82 -7.84
CA ILE A 88 3.23 -2.76 -7.88
C ILE A 88 3.82 -2.17 -6.58
N THR A 89 3.00 -1.44 -5.81
CA THR A 89 3.48 -0.71 -4.62
C THR A 89 2.89 -1.30 -3.35
N PRO A 90 3.64 -2.10 -2.59
CA PRO A 90 3.13 -2.85 -1.43
C PRO A 90 2.96 -2.00 -0.17
N SER A 91 2.79 -0.71 -0.34
CA SER A 91 2.59 0.24 0.75
C SER A 91 1.58 1.31 0.33
N ASN A 92 0.41 1.25 0.93
CA ASN A 92 -0.63 2.27 0.76
C ASN A 92 -0.15 3.67 1.20
N THR A 93 0.60 3.76 2.30
CA THR A 93 1.17 5.02 2.78
C THR A 93 2.16 5.62 1.78
N ALA A 94 3.06 4.80 1.21
CA ALA A 94 4.02 5.25 0.20
C ALA A 94 3.31 5.69 -1.08
N ARG A 95 2.24 5.03 -1.48
CA ARG A 95 1.44 5.33 -2.67
C ARG A 95 0.57 6.57 -2.45
N GLY A 96 -0.34 6.53 -1.48
CA GLY A 96 -1.25 7.63 -1.19
C GLY A 96 -0.52 8.87 -0.68
N GLY A 97 0.38 8.72 0.28
CA GLY A 97 1.11 9.83 0.90
C GLY A 97 2.31 10.32 0.08
N GLY A 98 3.07 9.40 -0.52
CA GLY A 98 4.31 9.74 -1.23
C GLY A 98 4.15 10.09 -2.70
N ILE A 99 3.07 9.65 -3.37
CA ILE A 99 2.85 9.87 -4.80
C ILE A 99 1.61 10.74 -5.03
N ILE A 100 0.44 10.28 -4.58
CA ILE A 100 -0.84 10.92 -4.91
C ILE A 100 -1.03 12.23 -4.14
N HIS A 101 -0.77 12.23 -2.83
CA HIS A 101 -0.97 13.42 -1.98
C HIS A 101 -0.16 14.65 -2.44
N PRO A 102 1.14 14.56 -2.80
CA PRO A 102 1.87 15.72 -3.32
C PRO A 102 1.28 16.30 -4.60
N ILE A 103 0.76 15.45 -5.50
CA ILE A 103 0.10 15.87 -6.74
C ILE A 103 -1.21 16.58 -6.41
N MET A 104 -2.03 15.96 -5.58
CA MET A 104 -3.29 16.52 -5.08
C MET A 104 -3.06 17.91 -4.44
N ARG A 105 -2.04 18.01 -3.56
CA ARG A 105 -1.69 19.27 -2.91
C ARG A 105 -1.27 20.34 -3.92
N SER A 106 -0.46 19.99 -4.91
CA SER A 106 -0.06 20.92 -5.98
C SER A 106 -1.26 21.43 -6.78
N ILE A 107 -2.21 20.56 -7.10
CA ILE A 107 -3.45 20.95 -7.78
C ILE A 107 -4.28 21.88 -6.88
N ALA A 108 -4.48 21.52 -5.61
CA ALA A 108 -5.23 22.34 -4.68
C ALA A 108 -4.62 23.74 -4.53
N GLN A 109 -3.29 23.84 -4.44
CA GLN A 109 -2.57 25.11 -4.38
C GLN A 109 -2.76 25.94 -5.66
N SER A 110 -2.76 25.33 -6.85
CA SER A 110 -2.99 26.04 -8.11
C SER A 110 -4.40 26.66 -8.21
N PHE A 111 -5.35 26.13 -7.44
CA PHE A 111 -6.70 26.66 -7.30
C PHE A 111 -6.89 27.53 -6.04
N HIS A 112 -5.80 27.94 -5.40
CA HIS A 112 -5.84 28.72 -4.15
C HIS A 112 -6.72 28.06 -3.08
N SER A 113 -6.60 26.75 -2.91
CA SER A 113 -7.33 25.99 -1.91
C SER A 113 -6.34 25.36 -0.94
N THR A 114 -6.00 26.08 0.11
CA THR A 114 -5.01 25.70 1.13
C THR A 114 -5.61 25.73 2.53
N PRO A 115 -5.07 24.97 3.48
CA PRO A 115 -5.52 24.99 4.87
C PRO A 115 -5.28 26.33 5.56
N GLU A 116 -4.23 27.06 5.15
CA GLU A 116 -3.80 28.33 5.73
C GLU A 116 -4.72 29.52 5.34
N GLU A 117 -5.38 29.40 4.21
CA GLU A 117 -6.34 30.39 3.73
C GLU A 117 -7.76 29.94 4.08
N VAL A 118 -8.72 30.87 4.20
CA VAL A 118 -10.16 30.58 4.43
C VAL A 118 -10.80 29.85 3.21
N THR A 119 -9.98 29.21 2.40
CA THR A 119 -10.34 28.56 1.13
C THR A 119 -10.27 27.03 1.21
N GLN A 120 -10.06 26.45 2.40
CA GLN A 120 -9.96 25.00 2.61
C GLN A 120 -11.19 24.21 2.13
N ASN A 121 -12.36 24.84 2.08
CA ASN A 121 -13.62 24.21 1.65
C ASN A 121 -13.79 24.11 0.13
N LYS A 122 -12.79 24.55 -0.65
CA LYS A 122 -12.77 24.42 -2.11
C LYS A 122 -12.30 23.01 -2.53
N ILE A 123 -11.69 22.92 -3.72
CA ILE A 123 -11.24 21.66 -4.33
C ILE A 123 -10.28 20.85 -3.44
N GLY A 124 -9.46 21.50 -2.60
CA GLY A 124 -8.47 20.81 -1.78
C GLY A 124 -9.09 19.80 -0.81
N ARG A 125 -10.16 20.21 -0.11
CA ARG A 125 -10.88 19.31 0.81
C ARG A 125 -11.48 18.11 0.05
N TYR A 126 -12.09 18.37 -1.10
CA TYR A 126 -12.68 17.33 -1.92
C TYR A 126 -11.62 16.30 -2.37
N LEU A 127 -10.50 16.77 -2.92
CA LEU A 127 -9.42 15.86 -3.37
C LEU A 127 -8.76 15.11 -2.21
N ALA A 128 -8.65 15.73 -1.02
CA ALA A 128 -8.15 15.06 0.17
C ALA A 128 -9.06 13.91 0.59
N MET A 129 -10.39 14.12 0.57
CA MET A 129 -11.36 13.07 0.87
C MET A 129 -11.32 11.95 -0.17
N VAL A 130 -11.21 12.28 -1.46
CA VAL A 130 -11.06 11.28 -2.53
C VAL A 130 -9.82 10.43 -2.31
N ASN A 131 -8.66 11.05 -2.05
CA ASN A 131 -7.42 10.28 -1.78
C ASN A 131 -7.55 9.40 -0.53
N TYR A 132 -8.18 9.91 0.52
CA TYR A 132 -8.41 9.17 1.76
C TYR A 132 -9.28 7.91 1.55
N HIS A 133 -10.31 7.99 0.71
CA HIS A 133 -11.19 6.86 0.41
C HIS A 133 -10.63 5.93 -0.67
N ALA A 134 -10.06 6.46 -1.74
CA ALA A 134 -9.52 5.65 -2.83
C ALA A 134 -8.33 4.77 -2.38
N ASN A 135 -7.45 5.28 -1.52
CA ASN A 135 -6.26 4.56 -1.09
C ASN A 135 -6.54 3.24 -0.36
N PRO A 136 -7.42 3.14 0.68
CA PRO A 136 -7.74 1.86 1.30
C PRO A 136 -8.50 0.92 0.35
N ILE A 137 -9.37 1.44 -0.52
CA ILE A 137 -10.10 0.61 -1.50
C ILE A 137 -9.12 -0.07 -2.45
N THR A 138 -8.24 0.70 -3.10
CA THR A 138 -7.23 0.14 -4.02
C THR A 138 -6.24 -0.76 -3.30
N SER A 139 -5.97 -0.51 -2.01
CA SER A 139 -5.13 -1.37 -1.18
C SER A 139 -5.75 -2.74 -0.91
N GLY A 140 -7.06 -2.82 -0.79
CA GLY A 140 -7.78 -4.08 -0.66
C GLY A 140 -7.92 -4.86 -1.97
N MET A 141 -7.86 -4.18 -3.13
CA MET A 141 -8.11 -4.81 -4.44
C MET A 141 -7.00 -5.78 -4.89
N PHE A 142 -5.77 -5.58 -4.47
CA PHE A 142 -4.63 -6.41 -4.87
C PHE A 142 -3.87 -6.95 -3.67
N ILE A 143 -3.55 -8.23 -3.72
CA ILE A 143 -2.81 -8.90 -2.65
C ILE A 143 -1.46 -8.23 -2.35
N THR A 144 -0.81 -7.68 -3.37
CA THR A 144 0.48 -7.00 -3.28
C THR A 144 0.38 -5.52 -2.93
N ALA A 145 -0.82 -4.93 -2.83
CA ALA A 145 -0.98 -3.49 -2.65
C ALA A 145 -0.70 -2.99 -1.22
N THR A 146 -0.71 -3.88 -0.25
CA THR A 146 -0.32 -3.58 1.14
C THR A 146 0.20 -4.83 1.84
N ALA A 147 1.14 -4.68 2.76
CA ALA A 147 1.80 -5.78 3.45
C ALA A 147 0.85 -6.71 4.27
N PRO A 148 -0.22 -6.24 4.89
CA PRO A 148 -1.19 -7.11 5.56
C PRO A 148 -1.89 -8.13 4.66
N ASN A 149 -2.11 -7.85 3.39
CA ASN A 149 -2.85 -8.77 2.51
C ASN A 149 -2.15 -10.14 2.34
N PRO A 150 -0.85 -10.23 1.99
CA PRO A 150 -0.16 -11.51 1.94
C PRO A 150 -0.12 -12.22 3.31
N LEU A 151 -0.07 -11.46 4.41
CA LEU A 151 -0.11 -12.04 5.75
C LEU A 151 -1.46 -12.71 6.03
N VAL A 152 -2.57 -12.09 5.63
CA VAL A 152 -3.92 -12.68 5.75
C VAL A 152 -3.99 -14.00 4.97
N VAL A 153 -3.44 -14.04 3.75
CA VAL A 153 -3.39 -15.27 2.94
C VAL A 153 -2.59 -16.37 3.64
N ASP A 154 -1.43 -16.04 4.20
CA ASP A 154 -0.61 -16.99 4.94
C ASP A 154 -1.34 -17.54 6.18
N LEU A 155 -2.02 -16.67 6.93
CA LEU A 155 -2.82 -17.06 8.09
C LEU A 155 -4.02 -17.95 7.71
N VAL A 156 -4.73 -17.63 6.64
CA VAL A 156 -5.84 -18.44 6.12
C VAL A 156 -5.33 -19.82 5.70
N ASN A 157 -4.24 -19.88 4.94
CA ASN A 157 -3.65 -21.15 4.51
C ASN A 157 -3.25 -22.03 5.71
N LYS A 158 -2.67 -21.43 6.75
CA LYS A 158 -2.31 -22.15 7.98
C LYS A 158 -3.55 -22.66 8.74
N ALA A 159 -4.59 -21.81 8.82
CA ALA A 159 -5.81 -22.17 9.55
C ALA A 159 -6.65 -23.24 8.83
N THR A 160 -6.63 -23.26 7.50
CA THR A 160 -7.41 -24.20 6.68
C THR A 160 -6.61 -25.42 6.19
N GLY A 161 -5.39 -25.61 6.67
CA GLY A 161 -4.51 -26.70 6.18
C GLY A 161 -4.21 -26.61 4.69
N SER A 162 -4.22 -25.38 4.13
CA SER A 162 -4.01 -25.10 2.70
C SER A 162 -5.14 -25.60 1.77
N GLU A 163 -6.33 -25.88 2.28
CA GLU A 163 -7.51 -26.20 1.47
C GLU A 163 -7.96 -25.03 0.61
N ILE A 164 -7.76 -23.78 1.10
CA ILE A 164 -8.13 -22.57 0.39
C ILE A 164 -6.87 -21.91 -0.17
N GLN A 165 -6.65 -22.06 -1.47
CA GLN A 165 -5.51 -21.41 -2.14
C GLN A 165 -5.93 -20.06 -2.73
N LEU A 166 -5.54 -18.97 -2.07
CA LEU A 166 -5.74 -17.62 -2.54
C LEU A 166 -4.53 -17.16 -3.38
N SER A 167 -4.60 -17.34 -4.68
CA SER A 167 -3.60 -16.79 -5.61
C SER A 167 -3.78 -15.28 -5.79
N TRP A 168 -2.75 -14.61 -6.31
CA TRP A 168 -2.83 -13.18 -6.67
C TRP A 168 -4.01 -12.90 -7.61
N THR A 169 -4.20 -13.75 -8.62
CA THR A 169 -5.27 -13.61 -9.62
C THR A 169 -6.65 -13.82 -8.99
N THR A 170 -6.79 -14.86 -8.15
CA THR A 170 -8.06 -15.15 -7.47
C THR A 170 -8.47 -13.96 -6.59
N TRP A 171 -7.54 -13.41 -5.82
CA TRP A 171 -7.77 -12.23 -5.01
C TRP A 171 -8.19 -11.02 -5.85
N ALA A 172 -7.40 -10.70 -6.89
CA ALA A 172 -7.66 -9.54 -7.76
C ALA A 172 -9.03 -9.65 -8.44
N VAL A 173 -9.40 -10.81 -8.96
CA VAL A 173 -10.71 -11.03 -9.61
C VAL A 173 -11.86 -10.91 -8.60
N ALA A 174 -11.73 -11.50 -7.41
CA ALA A 174 -12.75 -11.42 -6.37
C ALA A 174 -12.97 -9.98 -5.87
N MET A 175 -11.89 -9.21 -5.73
CA MET A 175 -11.95 -7.85 -5.20
C MET A 175 -12.19 -6.79 -6.28
N PHE A 176 -12.11 -7.14 -7.58
CA PHE A 176 -12.24 -6.18 -8.67
C PHE A 176 -13.64 -5.54 -8.72
N ILE A 177 -14.70 -6.36 -8.70
CA ILE A 177 -16.08 -5.84 -8.77
C ILE A 177 -16.42 -4.99 -7.54
N PRO A 178 -16.29 -5.47 -6.29
CA PRO A 178 -16.59 -4.65 -5.12
C PRO A 178 -15.70 -3.40 -5.04
N GLY A 179 -14.41 -3.53 -5.36
CA GLY A 179 -13.49 -2.39 -5.36
C GLY A 179 -13.86 -1.32 -6.39
N MET A 180 -14.21 -1.72 -7.62
CA MET A 180 -14.65 -0.78 -8.64
C MET A 180 -15.96 -0.08 -8.28
N LEU A 181 -16.91 -0.82 -7.71
CA LEU A 181 -18.16 -0.21 -7.21
C LEU A 181 -17.88 0.85 -6.14
N CYS A 182 -17.01 0.54 -5.18
CA CYS A 182 -16.62 1.50 -4.14
C CYS A 182 -15.83 2.71 -4.67
N LEU A 183 -15.05 2.55 -5.75
CA LEU A 183 -14.33 3.67 -6.38
C LEU A 183 -15.22 4.59 -7.23
N LEU A 184 -16.37 4.08 -7.70
CA LEU A 184 -17.31 4.83 -8.52
C LEU A 184 -18.35 5.60 -7.69
N LEU A 185 -18.56 5.18 -6.44
CA LEU A 185 -19.45 5.84 -5.47
C LEU A 185 -18.76 7.03 -4.79
#